data_7c8e6eaad101dd38c30ad38b157a733f
#
_entry.id   7c8e6eaad101dd38c30ad38b157a733f
#
_cell.length_a   1.000
_cell.length_b   1.000
_cell.length_c   1.000
_cell.angle_alpha   90.00
_cell.angle_beta   90.00
_cell.angle_gamma   90.00
#
_symmetry.space_group_name_H-M   'P 1'
#
loop_
_entity.id
_entity.type
_entity.pdbx_description
1 polymer ?
#
loop_
_entity_poly.entity_id
_entity_poly.type
_entity_poly.pdbx_seq_one_letter_code
_entity_poly.pdbx_strand_id
1 'polypeptide(L)'
;MFFKRTKKQPQSEHFTVTLNQVKQAIRQFEEDMPALINRTALILDDKRIDLSRLTRYLGGIPEQNFYMSRETYEVFEEEDKLVPYYLDMVQSAVDNYISDTGQLPLVEDAWLPEVHYRLLATESYLKETPPFPLYITEEEMMLTHRAEHFEQ
;
A
#
# COMPACT_ATOMS: atom_id res chain seq x y z
N MET A 1 38.33 -21.04 1.28
CA MET A 1 37.82 -20.66 1.45
C MET A 1 37.00 -20.31 1.33
N PHE A 2 37.02 -20.28 1.23
CA PHE A 2 36.18 -19.87 1.14
C PHE A 2 35.34 -19.31 0.98
N PHE A 3 35.08 -19.24 0.88
CA PHE A 3 34.29 -18.71 0.80
C PHE A 3 33.47 -18.20 0.60
N LYS A 4 33.17 -18.19 0.40
CA LYS A 4 32.47 -17.87 0.45
C LYS A 4 31.75 -17.06 0.45
N ARG A 5 31.42 -16.90 0.33
CA ARG A 5 30.78 -16.31 0.45
C ARG A 5 30.12 -15.40 0.43
N THR A 6 29.66 -15.10 0.22
CA THR A 6 29.12 -14.50 0.42
C THR A 6 28.45 -13.75 0.40
N LYS A 7 28.31 -13.14 0.40
CA LYS A 7 27.72 -12.43 0.37
C LYS A 7 26.48 -11.92 0.36
N LYS A 8 26.10 -11.64 -0.10
CA LYS A 8 24.74 -11.26 -0.26
C LYS A 8 23.80 -12.33 0.18
N GLN A 9 22.82 -11.98 0.97
CA GLN A 9 21.89 -12.92 1.55
C GLN A 9 20.68 -13.12 0.64
N PRO A 10 20.51 -14.29 0.04
CA PRO A 10 19.28 -14.56 -0.70
C PRO A 10 18.14 -14.80 0.26
N GLN A 11 16.91 -14.74 -0.25
CA GLN A 11 15.76 -15.12 0.54
C GLN A 11 15.87 -16.58 0.93
N SER A 12 15.49 -16.88 2.15
CA SER A 12 15.55 -18.25 2.65
C SER A 12 14.39 -19.05 2.07
N GLU A 13 14.68 -20.27 1.57
CA GLU A 13 13.65 -21.09 0.94
C GLU A 13 12.45 -21.40 1.82
N HIS A 14 12.69 -21.51 3.13
CA HIS A 14 11.63 -21.92 4.04
C HIS A 14 11.36 -20.90 5.12
N PHE A 15 11.90 -19.71 4.99
CA PHE A 15 11.67 -18.68 5.97
C PHE A 15 10.46 -17.86 5.54
N THR A 16 9.40 -17.96 6.31
CA THR A 16 8.18 -17.20 6.05
C THR A 16 7.78 -16.44 7.30
N VAL A 17 7.04 -15.37 7.10
CA VAL A 17 6.53 -14.55 8.19
C VAL A 17 5.06 -14.24 7.91
N THR A 18 4.35 -13.82 8.96
CA THR A 18 2.96 -13.40 8.81
C THR A 18 2.88 -11.93 8.46
N LEU A 19 1.73 -11.53 7.94
CA LEU A 19 1.48 -10.12 7.67
C LEU A 19 1.64 -9.29 8.94
N ASN A 20 1.15 -9.78 10.08
CA ASN A 20 1.30 -9.05 11.34
C ASN A 20 2.76 -8.88 11.74
N GLN A 21 3.58 -9.89 11.50
CA GLN A 21 5.01 -9.76 11.78
C GLN A 21 5.66 -8.66 10.94
N VAL A 22 5.26 -8.57 9.66
CA VAL A 22 5.77 -7.51 8.80
C VAL A 22 5.31 -6.15 9.30
N LYS A 23 4.03 -6.03 9.68
CA LYS A 23 3.51 -4.76 10.19
C LYS A 23 4.24 -4.32 11.47
N GLN A 24 4.54 -5.26 12.35
CA GLN A 24 5.27 -4.94 13.57
C GLN A 24 6.71 -4.55 13.26
N ALA A 25 7.34 -5.24 12.31
CA ALA A 25 8.70 -4.91 11.91
C ALA A 25 8.77 -3.49 11.35
N ILE A 26 7.77 -3.10 10.57
CA ILE A 26 7.72 -1.75 10.03
C ILE A 26 7.59 -0.72 11.15
N ARG A 27 6.75 -0.99 12.14
CA ARG A 27 6.61 -0.07 13.28
C ARG A 27 7.93 0.09 14.04
N GLN A 28 8.63 -1.02 14.26
CA GLN A 28 9.92 -0.97 14.94
C GLN A 28 10.96 -0.22 14.11
N PHE A 29 10.93 -0.41 12.80
CA PHE A 29 11.81 0.33 11.90
C PHE A 29 11.58 1.84 12.06
N GLU A 30 10.31 2.26 12.06
CA GLU A 30 10.00 3.67 12.20
C GLU A 30 10.45 4.23 13.54
N GLU A 31 10.27 3.45 14.60
CA GLU A 31 10.68 3.89 15.92
C GLU A 31 12.17 4.08 16.04
N ASP A 32 12.95 3.26 15.31
CA ASP A 32 14.40 3.30 15.37
C ASP A 32 15.02 4.32 14.44
N MET A 33 14.23 4.89 13.52
CA MET A 33 14.74 5.84 12.54
C MET A 33 14.59 7.27 13.04
N PRO A 34 15.39 8.21 12.50
CA PRO A 34 15.18 9.63 12.81
C PRO A 34 13.77 10.07 12.46
N ALA A 35 13.28 11.10 13.15
CA ALA A 35 11.89 11.52 13.06
C ALA A 35 11.39 11.83 11.66
N LEU A 36 12.28 12.22 10.74
CA LEU A 36 11.87 12.58 9.39
C LEU A 36 11.79 11.39 8.43
N ILE A 37 12.23 10.21 8.88
CA ILE A 37 12.19 9.01 8.05
C ILE A 37 11.02 8.16 8.50
N ASN A 38 10.13 7.86 7.56
CA ASN A 38 8.96 7.04 7.87
C ASN A 38 8.97 5.80 6.98
N ARG A 39 7.89 5.01 7.09
CA ARG A 39 7.81 3.73 6.40
C ARG A 39 7.85 3.82 4.88
N THR A 40 7.58 4.98 4.30
CA THR A 40 7.64 5.09 2.83
C THR A 40 9.06 4.87 2.31
N ALA A 41 10.07 5.06 3.17
CA ALA A 41 11.46 4.78 2.80
C ALA A 41 11.67 3.30 2.45
N LEU A 42 10.76 2.42 2.86
CA LEU A 42 10.83 0.99 2.59
C LEU A 42 10.18 0.59 1.26
N ILE A 43 9.48 1.50 0.60
CA ILE A 43 8.68 1.15 -0.58
C ILE A 43 9.52 1.26 -1.84
N LEU A 44 9.60 0.16 -2.58
CA LEU A 44 10.27 0.12 -3.88
C LEU A 44 9.33 0.62 -4.97
N ASP A 45 9.86 0.76 -6.18
CA ASP A 45 9.09 1.35 -7.30
C ASP A 45 7.83 0.57 -7.63
N ASP A 46 7.86 -0.75 -7.44
CA ASP A 46 6.71 -1.61 -7.75
C ASP A 46 5.81 -1.84 -6.54
N LYS A 47 5.95 -1.02 -5.51
CA LYS A 47 5.19 -1.07 -4.26
C LYS A 47 5.62 -2.19 -3.33
N ARG A 48 6.59 -3.01 -3.72
CA ARG A 48 7.13 -4.00 -2.79
C ARG A 48 7.82 -3.31 -1.63
N ILE A 49 7.78 -3.96 -0.48
CA ILE A 49 8.53 -3.53 0.68
C ILE A 49 9.94 -4.11 0.58
N ASP A 50 10.93 -3.27 0.81
CA ASP A 50 12.32 -3.73 0.83
C ASP A 50 12.57 -4.48 2.14
N LEU A 51 12.30 -5.78 2.12
CA LEU A 51 12.39 -6.61 3.32
C LEU A 51 13.83 -6.75 3.82
N SER A 52 14.81 -6.50 2.96
CA SER A 52 16.20 -6.57 3.40
C SER A 52 16.52 -5.53 4.47
N ARG A 53 15.73 -4.48 4.55
CA ARG A 53 15.92 -3.43 5.56
C ARG A 53 15.17 -3.75 6.85
N LEU A 54 14.45 -4.86 6.89
CA LEU A 54 13.70 -5.29 8.07
C LEU A 54 14.26 -6.56 8.70
N THR A 55 15.39 -7.06 8.20
CA THR A 55 15.95 -8.32 8.71
C THR A 55 16.22 -8.29 10.21
N ARG A 56 16.60 -7.12 10.71
CA ARG A 56 16.86 -6.96 12.15
C ARG A 56 15.63 -7.29 12.98
N TYR A 57 14.45 -7.01 12.45
CA TYR A 57 13.20 -7.19 13.19
C TYR A 57 12.49 -8.50 12.83
N LEU A 58 12.78 -9.04 11.64
CA LEU A 58 12.13 -10.26 11.18
C LEU A 58 12.97 -11.51 11.44
N GLY A 59 14.26 -11.35 11.63
CA GLY A 59 15.15 -12.48 11.82
C GLY A 59 15.68 -13.08 10.54
N GLY A 60 15.47 -12.41 9.41
CA GLY A 60 15.92 -12.87 8.11
C GLY A 60 15.11 -12.24 7.01
N ILE A 61 15.36 -12.66 5.76
CA ILE A 61 14.60 -12.19 4.61
C ILE A 61 13.62 -13.29 4.23
N PRO A 62 12.30 -13.04 4.39
CA PRO A 62 11.33 -14.07 4.05
C PRO A 62 11.27 -14.33 2.54
N GLU A 63 10.81 -15.51 2.18
CA GLU A 63 10.65 -15.84 0.77
C GLU A 63 9.45 -15.15 0.13
N GLN A 64 8.52 -14.66 0.94
CA GLN A 64 7.35 -13.95 0.45
C GLN A 64 7.69 -12.52 0.09
N ASN A 65 6.86 -11.94 -0.78
CA ASN A 65 6.88 -10.51 -1.03
C ASN A 65 5.69 -9.87 -0.33
N PHE A 66 5.91 -8.65 0.16
CA PHE A 66 4.86 -7.84 0.76
C PHE A 66 4.88 -6.48 0.10
N TYR A 67 3.73 -5.81 0.10
CA TYR A 67 3.51 -4.57 -0.63
C TYR A 67 2.90 -3.53 0.27
N MET A 68 3.12 -2.26 -0.03
CA MET A 68 2.59 -1.18 0.80
C MET A 68 2.12 -0.04 -0.07
N SER A 69 0.95 0.50 0.26
CA SER A 69 0.45 1.72 -0.34
C SER A 69 1.24 2.90 0.21
N ARG A 70 1.72 3.76 -0.68
CA ARG A 70 2.43 4.97 -0.28
C ARG A 70 1.46 6.00 0.32
N GLU A 71 0.22 5.98 -0.15
CA GLU A 71 -0.76 6.97 0.27
C GLU A 71 -1.47 6.59 1.56
N THR A 72 -1.75 5.31 1.76
CA THR A 72 -2.51 4.87 2.93
C THR A 72 -1.66 4.15 3.97
N TYR A 73 -0.44 3.77 3.62
CA TYR A 73 0.50 3.03 4.47
C TYR A 73 0.03 1.61 4.79
N GLU A 74 -1.00 1.15 4.11
CA GLU A 74 -1.51 -0.20 4.34
C GLU A 74 -0.60 -1.23 3.67
N VAL A 75 -0.42 -2.38 4.35
CA VAL A 75 0.49 -3.44 3.93
C VAL A 75 -0.32 -4.61 3.39
N PHE A 76 0.17 -5.22 2.30
CA PHE A 76 -0.55 -6.28 1.59
C PHE A 76 0.36 -7.46 1.29
N GLU A 77 -0.26 -8.64 1.20
CA GLU A 77 0.43 -9.85 0.76
C GLU A 77 0.41 -9.95 -0.76
N GLU A 78 1.14 -10.94 -1.29
CA GLU A 78 1.32 -11.10 -2.74
C GLU A 78 0.00 -11.17 -3.49
N GLU A 79 -0.99 -11.87 -2.94
CA GLU A 79 -2.27 -12.04 -3.64
C GLU A 79 -3.02 -10.73 -3.80
N ASP A 80 -2.71 -9.73 -3.00
CA ASP A 80 -3.37 -8.43 -3.04
C ASP A 80 -2.46 -7.34 -3.60
N LYS A 81 -1.42 -7.71 -4.33
CA LYS A 81 -0.40 -6.74 -4.75
C LYS A 81 -0.93 -5.63 -5.66
N LEU A 82 -2.04 -5.86 -6.35
CA LEU A 82 -2.62 -4.82 -7.20
C LEU A 82 -3.34 -3.75 -6.39
N VAL A 83 -3.72 -4.07 -5.14
CA VAL A 83 -4.47 -3.11 -4.33
C VAL A 83 -3.64 -1.86 -4.05
N PRO A 84 -2.41 -1.94 -3.53
CA PRO A 84 -1.64 -0.72 -3.28
C PRO A 84 -1.34 0.06 -4.56
N TYR A 85 -1.16 -0.63 -5.69
CA TYR A 85 -0.93 0.04 -6.96
C TYR A 85 -2.12 0.94 -7.32
N TYR A 86 -3.34 0.38 -7.24
CA TYR A 86 -4.53 1.16 -7.59
C TYR A 86 -4.92 2.14 -6.49
N LEU A 87 -4.70 1.80 -5.22
CA LEU A 87 -4.95 2.76 -4.14
C LEU A 87 -4.18 4.05 -4.37
N ASP A 88 -2.89 3.93 -4.69
CA ASP A 88 -2.07 5.12 -4.86
C ASP A 88 -2.47 5.92 -6.10
N MET A 89 -2.77 5.22 -7.18
CA MET A 89 -3.18 5.88 -8.42
C MET A 89 -4.51 6.64 -8.23
N VAL A 90 -5.49 5.97 -7.64
CA VAL A 90 -6.82 6.56 -7.50
C VAL A 90 -6.84 7.63 -6.41
N GLN A 91 -6.02 7.46 -5.34
CA GLN A 91 -5.95 8.49 -4.31
C GLN A 91 -5.52 9.82 -4.89
N SER A 92 -4.48 9.81 -5.73
CA SER A 92 -4.05 11.05 -6.40
C SER A 92 -5.15 11.65 -7.25
N ALA A 93 -5.87 10.81 -7.99
CA ALA A 93 -6.97 11.29 -8.84
C ALA A 93 -8.08 11.91 -8.01
N VAL A 94 -8.44 11.27 -6.90
CA VAL A 94 -9.48 11.77 -6.00
C VAL A 94 -9.05 13.09 -5.38
N ASP A 95 -7.82 13.14 -4.87
CA ASP A 95 -7.32 14.35 -4.23
C ASP A 95 -7.31 15.53 -5.19
N ASN A 96 -6.87 15.31 -6.43
CA ASN A 96 -6.83 16.36 -7.43
C ASN A 96 -8.24 16.82 -7.82
N TYR A 97 -9.16 15.86 -7.95
CA TYR A 97 -10.54 16.19 -8.29
C TYR A 97 -11.19 17.04 -7.18
N ILE A 98 -10.98 16.65 -5.93
CA ILE A 98 -11.53 17.41 -4.80
C ILE A 98 -10.92 18.79 -4.75
N SER A 99 -9.60 18.88 -4.96
CA SER A 99 -8.91 20.17 -4.96
C SER A 99 -9.44 21.11 -6.04
N ASP A 100 -9.75 20.57 -7.22
CA ASP A 100 -10.20 21.39 -8.34
C ASP A 100 -11.68 21.75 -8.26
N THR A 101 -12.52 20.87 -7.73
CA THR A 101 -13.97 21.03 -7.79
C THR A 101 -14.64 21.27 -6.45
N GLY A 102 -13.99 20.93 -5.37
CA GLY A 102 -14.59 20.99 -4.03
C GLY A 102 -15.62 19.90 -3.80
N GLN A 103 -15.72 18.90 -4.69
CA GLN A 103 -16.73 17.85 -4.60
C GLN A 103 -16.06 16.48 -4.55
N LEU A 104 -16.78 15.51 -3.95
CA LEU A 104 -16.33 14.14 -3.91
C LEU A 104 -16.75 13.41 -5.19
N PRO A 105 -15.84 12.66 -5.83
CA PRO A 105 -16.19 11.91 -7.05
C PRO A 105 -16.83 10.58 -6.69
N LEU A 106 -18.08 10.61 -6.28
CA LEU A 106 -18.79 9.42 -5.80
C LEU A 106 -19.83 8.95 -6.80
N VAL A 107 -20.03 7.63 -6.85
CA VAL A 107 -21.11 7.03 -7.63
C VAL A 107 -22.43 7.41 -6.97
N GLU A 108 -23.36 7.94 -7.77
CA GLU A 108 -24.67 8.33 -7.25
C GLU A 108 -25.48 7.11 -6.88
N ASP A 109 -26.23 7.23 -5.79
CA ASP A 109 -27.15 6.17 -5.33
C ASP A 109 -26.49 4.85 -4.97
N ALA A 110 -25.16 4.86 -4.76
CA ALA A 110 -24.47 3.67 -4.28
C ALA A 110 -24.67 3.54 -2.77
N TRP A 111 -24.66 2.29 -2.30
CA TRP A 111 -24.79 2.02 -0.86
C TRP A 111 -23.59 2.51 -0.07
N LEU A 112 -22.42 2.48 -0.68
CA LEU A 112 -21.17 2.86 -0.03
C LEU A 112 -20.57 4.05 -0.79
N PRO A 113 -19.68 4.79 -0.16
CA PRO A 113 -19.04 5.96 -0.81
C PRO A 113 -18.01 5.51 -1.85
N GLU A 114 -18.51 4.91 -2.92
CA GLU A 114 -17.69 4.32 -3.97
C GLU A 114 -17.16 5.38 -4.92
N VAL A 115 -15.87 5.28 -5.26
CA VAL A 115 -15.23 6.21 -6.19
C VAL A 115 -15.82 6.02 -7.59
N HIS A 116 -16.15 7.14 -8.22
CA HIS A 116 -16.75 7.13 -9.56
C HIS A 116 -15.63 7.14 -10.60
N TYR A 117 -15.17 5.95 -11.00
CA TYR A 117 -14.05 5.85 -11.93
C TYR A 117 -14.33 6.50 -13.29
N ARG A 118 -15.54 6.30 -13.81
CA ARG A 118 -15.87 6.87 -15.11
C ARG A 118 -15.79 8.40 -15.09
N LEU A 119 -16.26 9.01 -14.03
CA LEU A 119 -16.18 10.46 -13.88
C LEU A 119 -14.73 10.92 -13.91
N LEU A 120 -13.90 10.27 -13.10
CA LEU A 120 -12.48 10.63 -13.02
C LEU A 120 -11.76 10.42 -14.34
N ALA A 121 -12.12 9.35 -15.07
CA ALA A 121 -11.49 9.06 -16.36
C ALA A 121 -11.95 10.08 -17.41
N THR A 122 -13.23 10.41 -17.42
CA THR A 122 -13.77 11.37 -18.38
C THR A 122 -13.16 12.75 -18.19
N GLU A 123 -12.91 13.14 -16.96
CA GLU A 123 -12.33 14.44 -16.62
C GLU A 123 -10.80 14.41 -16.61
N SER A 124 -10.22 13.30 -17.06
CA SER A 124 -8.77 13.13 -17.22
C SER A 124 -7.97 13.07 -15.92
N TYR A 125 -8.62 12.74 -14.82
CA TYR A 125 -7.92 12.53 -13.55
C TYR A 125 -7.39 11.11 -13.39
N LEU A 126 -7.98 10.16 -14.11
CA LEU A 126 -7.65 8.74 -13.95
C LEU A 126 -7.36 8.14 -15.33
N LYS A 127 -6.21 7.50 -15.46
CA LYS A 127 -5.78 6.92 -16.74
C LYS A 127 -6.16 5.45 -16.89
N GLU A 128 -6.32 4.77 -15.78
CA GLU A 128 -6.54 3.33 -15.79
C GLU A 128 -7.60 3.00 -14.74
N THR A 129 -8.58 2.18 -15.10
CA THR A 129 -9.67 1.83 -14.19
C THR A 129 -9.29 0.58 -13.41
N PRO A 130 -9.34 0.63 -12.07
CA PRO A 130 -9.09 -0.58 -11.27
C PRO A 130 -10.12 -1.66 -11.54
N PRO A 131 -9.72 -2.95 -11.40
CA PRO A 131 -10.67 -4.05 -11.58
C PRO A 131 -11.55 -4.35 -10.37
N PHE A 132 -11.50 -3.50 -9.36
CA PHE A 132 -12.29 -3.64 -8.14
C PHE A 132 -12.68 -2.24 -7.65
N PRO A 133 -13.75 -2.15 -6.84
CA PRO A 133 -14.15 -0.83 -6.32
C PRO A 133 -13.23 -0.35 -5.21
N LEU A 134 -13.14 0.96 -5.08
CA LEU A 134 -12.48 1.63 -3.97
C LEU A 134 -13.46 2.62 -3.37
N TYR A 135 -13.32 2.87 -2.08
CA TYR A 135 -14.26 3.69 -1.33
C TYR A 135 -13.54 4.81 -0.60
N ILE A 136 -14.20 5.95 -0.46
CA ILE A 136 -13.62 7.10 0.25
C ILE A 136 -14.05 7.02 1.71
N THR A 137 -13.07 6.99 2.62
CA THR A 137 -13.36 6.95 4.05
C THR A 137 -13.48 8.37 4.61
N GLU A 138 -13.94 8.48 5.84
CA GLU A 138 -14.01 9.76 6.53
C GLU A 138 -12.66 10.23 7.06
N GLU A 139 -11.68 9.36 7.05
CA GLU A 139 -10.34 9.70 7.57
C GLU A 139 -9.56 10.42 6.49
N GLU A 140 -9.70 11.74 6.46
CA GLU A 140 -8.96 12.59 5.54
C GLU A 140 -9.13 12.19 4.07
N MET A 141 -10.30 11.63 3.74
CA MET A 141 -10.63 11.17 2.38
C MET A 141 -9.73 10.05 1.90
N MET A 142 -9.14 9.31 2.82
CA MET A 142 -8.29 8.18 2.47
C MET A 142 -9.12 7.05 1.89
N LEU A 143 -8.59 6.41 0.84
CA LEU A 143 -9.31 5.34 0.17
C LEU A 143 -9.11 4.00 0.86
N THR A 144 -10.08 3.11 0.70
CA THR A 144 -9.95 1.73 1.13
C THR A 144 -10.59 0.82 0.08
N HIS A 145 -10.07 -0.39 -0.02
CA HIS A 145 -10.69 -1.42 -0.86
C HIS A 145 -11.66 -2.29 -0.06
N ARG A 146 -11.80 -2.02 1.23
CA ARG A 146 -12.56 -2.88 2.15
C ARG A 146 -13.97 -2.33 2.37
N ALA A 147 -14.95 -2.98 1.74
CA ALA A 147 -16.35 -2.61 1.95
C ALA A 147 -16.74 -2.78 3.41
N GLU A 148 -16.14 -3.76 4.09
CA GLU A 148 -16.45 -4.02 5.50
C GLU A 148 -16.02 -2.89 6.43
N HIS A 149 -15.19 -1.97 5.96
CA HIS A 149 -14.84 -0.78 6.73
C HIS A 149 -16.08 0.00 7.16
N PHE A 150 -17.16 -0.07 6.36
CA PHE A 150 -18.38 0.70 6.59
C PHE A 150 -19.46 -0.09 7.32
N GLU A 151 -19.17 -1.33 7.67
CA GLU A 151 -20.10 -2.14 8.44
C GLU A 151 -20.06 -1.72 9.90
N GLN A 152 -21.23 -1.78 10.56
CA GLN A 152 -21.37 -1.41 11.95
C GLN A 152 -21.51 -2.65 12.84
#